data_2ce0153ed44700b457f86f4529bef66c
#
_entry.id   2ce0153ed44700b457f86f4529bef66c
#
_cell.length_a   1.000
_cell.length_b   1.000
_cell.length_c   1.000
_cell.angle_alpha   90.00
_cell.angle_beta   90.00
_cell.angle_gamma   90.00
#
_symmetry.space_group_name_H-M   'P 1'
#
loop_
_entity.id
_entity.type
_entity.pdbx_description
1 polymer ?
#
loop_
_entity_poly.entity_id
_entity_poly.type
_entity_poly.pdbx_seq_one_letter_code
_entity_poly.pdbx_strand_id
1 'polypeptide(L)' 'DLVGYLGELAVDPDAPAMVMITHHVEEIPAGFTHAMLLDSGEVVAQGLIDQVLTSDNLSKTFHQPIQIDRIDGRFFARRV' A
#
# COMPACT_ATOMS: atom_id res chain seq x y z
N ASP A 1 11.85 -12.41 -6.85
CA ASP A 1 12.09 -11.00 -7.18
C ASP A 1 12.11 -10.17 -5.89
N LEU A 2 12.40 -8.88 -6.03
CA LEU A 2 12.52 -8.00 -4.86
C LEU A 2 11.22 -7.92 -4.07
N VAL A 3 10.08 -7.82 -4.73
CA VAL A 3 8.78 -7.72 -4.08
C VAL A 3 8.49 -9.00 -3.27
N GLY A 4 8.75 -10.17 -3.85
CA GLY A 4 8.59 -11.44 -3.15
C GLY A 4 9.51 -11.56 -1.94
N TYR A 5 10.76 -11.15 -2.08
CA TYR A 5 11.73 -11.17 -0.99
C TYR A 5 11.31 -10.25 0.17
N LEU A 6 10.87 -9.04 -0.16
CA LEU A 6 10.38 -8.10 0.85
C LEU A 6 9.12 -8.63 1.55
N GLY A 7 8.25 -9.31 0.81
CA GLY A 7 7.07 -9.94 1.40
C GLY A 7 7.43 -11.03 2.41
N GLU A 8 8.44 -11.84 2.12
CA GLU A 8 8.93 -12.84 3.05
C GLU A 8 9.48 -12.21 4.32
N LEU A 9 10.24 -11.12 4.19
CA LEU A 9 10.76 -10.39 5.34
C LEU A 9 9.65 -9.73 6.15
N ALA A 10 8.60 -9.25 5.50
CA ALA A 10 7.51 -8.55 6.17
C ALA A 10 6.74 -9.46 7.13
N VAL A 11 6.69 -10.77 6.87
CA VAL A 11 5.99 -11.73 7.73
C VAL A 11 6.93 -12.45 8.71
N ASP A 12 8.23 -12.19 8.65
CA ASP A 12 9.20 -12.79 9.55
C ASP A 12 9.21 -12.02 10.87
N PRO A 13 8.85 -12.66 12.01
CA PRO A 13 8.81 -11.97 13.29
C PRO A 13 10.17 -11.52 13.79
N ASP A 14 11.25 -12.09 13.27
CA ASP A 14 12.62 -11.74 13.67
C ASP A 14 13.22 -10.67 12.76
N ALA A 15 12.55 -10.29 11.70
CA ALA A 15 13.03 -9.24 10.80
C ALA A 15 12.86 -7.86 11.43
N PRO A 16 13.74 -6.89 11.10
CA PRO A 16 13.54 -5.51 11.55
C PRO A 16 12.30 -4.90 10.90
N ALA A 17 11.77 -3.85 11.52
CA ALA A 17 10.66 -3.10 10.93
C ALA A 17 11.07 -2.58 9.54
N MET A 18 10.16 -2.72 8.57
CA MET A 18 10.42 -2.30 7.20
C MET A 18 9.48 -1.19 6.79
N VAL A 19 10.02 -0.17 6.13
CA VAL A 19 9.24 0.93 5.57
C VAL A 19 9.55 1.02 4.08
N MET A 20 8.51 1.07 3.27
CA MET A 20 8.64 1.25 1.83
C MET A 20 7.91 2.53 1.42
N ILE A 21 8.57 3.35 0.62
CA ILE A 21 7.97 4.56 0.05
C ILE A 21 7.79 4.30 -1.45
N THR A 22 6.55 4.42 -1.93
CA THR A 22 6.26 4.15 -3.34
C THR A 22 5.08 5.00 -3.81
N HIS A 23 5.04 5.26 -5.12
CA HIS A 23 3.90 5.87 -5.81
C HIS A 23 3.02 4.82 -6.50
N HIS A 24 3.36 3.55 -6.37
CA HIS A 24 2.67 2.45 -7.05
C HIS A 24 2.28 1.38 -6.05
N VAL A 25 0.97 1.20 -5.83
CA VAL A 25 0.49 0.20 -4.85
C VAL A 25 0.87 -1.22 -5.26
N GLU A 26 1.11 -1.47 -6.54
CA GLU A 26 1.53 -2.78 -7.04
C GLU A 26 2.92 -3.19 -6.53
N GLU A 27 3.71 -2.25 -6.06
CA GLU A 27 5.04 -2.52 -5.51
C GLU A 27 5.00 -2.97 -4.05
N ILE A 28 3.84 -2.88 -3.38
CA ILE A 28 3.73 -3.23 -1.97
C ILE A 28 3.71 -4.76 -1.83
N PRO A 29 4.71 -5.37 -1.15
CA PRO A 29 4.72 -6.81 -0.94
C PRO A 29 3.55 -7.25 -0.05
N ALA A 30 3.11 -8.50 -0.23
CA ALA A 30 2.19 -9.11 0.71
C ALA A 30 2.84 -9.16 2.11
N GLY A 31 2.04 -9.00 3.15
CA GLY A 31 2.54 -9.06 4.53
C GLY A 31 2.76 -7.71 5.18
N PHE A 32 2.76 -6.62 4.44
CA PHE A 32 2.77 -5.28 5.04
C PHE A 32 1.43 -5.03 5.72
N THR A 33 1.47 -4.50 6.94
CA THR A 33 0.28 -4.40 7.80
C THR A 33 -0.30 -2.99 7.87
N HIS A 34 0.53 -1.98 7.65
CA HIS A 34 0.13 -0.58 7.80
C HIS A 34 0.51 0.23 6.58
N ALA A 35 -0.21 1.32 6.35
CA ALA A 35 0.06 2.24 5.26
C ALA A 35 -0.25 3.67 5.69
N MET A 36 0.34 4.62 4.96
CA MET A 36 0.07 6.05 5.12
C MET A 36 0.01 6.65 3.72
N LEU A 37 -1.05 7.39 3.44
CA LEU A 37 -1.21 8.11 2.19
C LEU A 37 -0.97 9.59 2.42
N LEU A 38 -0.12 10.18 1.58
CA LEU A 38 0.26 11.58 1.67
C LEU A 38 -0.12 12.32 0.38
N ASP A 39 -0.60 13.54 0.54
CA ASP A 39 -0.87 14.44 -0.57
C ASP A 39 -0.46 15.85 -0.16
N SER A 40 0.42 16.46 -0.94
CA SER A 40 0.90 17.83 -0.69
C SER A 40 1.43 18.04 0.73
N GLY A 41 2.11 17.03 1.26
CA GLY A 41 2.69 17.08 2.60
C GLY A 41 1.70 16.80 3.72
N GLU A 42 0.45 16.48 3.41
CA GLU A 42 -0.58 16.19 4.40
C GLU A 42 -0.95 14.71 4.38
N VAL A 43 -1.29 14.17 5.55
CA VAL A 43 -1.74 12.79 5.67
C VAL A 43 -3.20 12.69 5.26
N VAL A 44 -3.48 11.93 4.20
CA VAL A 44 -4.85 11.66 3.76
C VAL A 44 -5.46 10.55 4.60
N ALA A 45 -4.70 9.48 4.84
CA ALA A 45 -5.13 8.36 5.66
C ALA A 45 -3.92 7.61 6.18
N GLN A 46 -4.06 7.01 7.37
CA GLN A 46 -3.01 6.16 7.94
C GLN A 46 -3.64 5.12 8.86
N GLY A 47 -2.97 3.99 9.00
CA GLY A 47 -3.42 2.90 9.85
C GLY A 47 -3.24 1.55 9.19
N LEU A 48 -4.15 0.63 9.50
CA LEU A 48 -4.13 -0.71 8.91
C LEU A 48 -4.30 -0.63 7.40
N ILE A 49 -3.48 -1.40 6.69
CA ILE A 49 -3.40 -1.28 5.23
C ILE A 49 -4.74 -1.50 4.53
N ASP A 50 -5.58 -2.41 5.03
CA ASP A 50 -6.90 -2.68 4.45
C ASP A 50 -7.86 -1.50 4.61
N GLN A 51 -7.66 -0.69 5.64
CA GLN A 51 -8.49 0.49 5.90
C GLN A 51 -7.98 1.73 5.20
N VAL A 52 -6.70 1.76 4.85
CA VAL A 52 -6.04 2.91 4.21
C VAL A 52 -6.10 2.81 2.68
N LEU A 53 -5.77 1.65 2.13
CA LEU A 53 -5.73 1.45 0.68
C LEU A 53 -7.11 1.09 0.15
N THR A 54 -7.99 2.08 0.12
CA THR A 54 -9.35 1.96 -0.44
C THR A 54 -9.44 2.80 -1.70
N SER A 55 -10.43 2.48 -2.53
CA SER A 55 -10.66 3.25 -3.76
C SER A 55 -10.93 4.72 -3.46
N ASP A 56 -11.70 5.01 -2.41
CA ASP A 56 -11.99 6.38 -2.00
C ASP A 56 -10.74 7.14 -1.59
N ASN A 57 -9.91 6.55 -0.74
CA ASN A 57 -8.70 7.20 -0.26
C ASN A 57 -7.69 7.42 -1.38
N LEU A 58 -7.51 6.45 -2.26
CA LEU A 58 -6.61 6.60 -3.40
C LEU A 58 -7.10 7.64 -4.39
N SER A 59 -8.42 7.68 -4.63
CA SER A 59 -8.99 8.69 -5.52
C SER A 59 -8.77 10.10 -4.98
N LYS A 60 -8.90 10.30 -3.67
CA LYS A 60 -8.59 11.58 -3.03
C LYS A 60 -7.12 11.92 -3.13
N THR A 61 -6.25 10.95 -2.87
CA THR A 61 -4.80 11.17 -2.84
C THR A 61 -4.26 11.55 -4.21
N PHE A 62 -4.72 10.88 -5.26
CA PHE A 62 -4.21 11.08 -6.61
C PHE A 62 -5.07 12.01 -7.46
N HIS A 63 -6.16 12.55 -6.90
CA HIS A 63 -7.04 13.53 -7.58
C HIS A 63 -7.64 12.99 -8.89
N GLN A 64 -7.94 11.70 -8.93
CA GLN A 64 -8.56 11.06 -10.09
C GLN A 64 -9.31 9.81 -9.65
N PRO A 65 -10.32 9.38 -10.40
CA PRO A 65 -11.08 8.19 -10.02
C PRO A 65 -10.21 6.93 -10.15
N ILE A 66 -9.99 6.26 -9.04
CA ILE A 66 -9.16 5.06 -8.96
C ILE A 66 -9.97 3.95 -8.30
N GLN A 67 -9.89 2.76 -8.86
CA GLN A 67 -10.39 1.56 -8.21
C GLN A 67 -9.21 0.69 -7.81
N ILE A 68 -9.25 0.18 -6.57
CA ILE A 68 -8.23 -0.72 -6.07
C ILE A 68 -8.81 -2.12 -5.91
N ASP A 69 -8.01 -3.11 -6.27
CA ASP A 69 -8.33 -4.52 -6.08
C ASP A 69 -7.22 -5.16 -5.26
N ARG A 70 -7.56 -6.16 -4.47
CA ARG A 70 -6.59 -6.93 -3.70
C ARG A 70 -6.66 -8.38 -4.14
N ILE A 71 -5.51 -8.90 -4.60
CA ILE A 71 -5.41 -10.28 -5.11
C ILE A 71 -4.19 -10.92 -4.45
N ASP A 72 -4.40 -12.04 -3.77
CA ASP A 72 -3.33 -12.79 -3.08
C ASP A 72 -2.48 -11.90 -2.16
N GLY A 73 -3.13 -10.99 -1.43
CA GLY A 73 -2.47 -10.11 -0.48
C GLY A 73 -1.77 -8.92 -1.10
N ARG A 74 -1.82 -8.76 -2.41
CA ARG A 74 -1.21 -7.63 -3.12
C ARG A 74 -2.26 -6.73 -3.71
N PHE A 75 -1.92 -5.45 -3.83
CA PHE A 75 -2.83 -4.41 -4.29
C PHE A 75 -2.56 -4.05 -5.75
N PHE A 76 -3.63 -3.82 -6.49
CA PHE A 76 -3.58 -3.37 -7.87
C PHE A 76 -4.54 -2.20 -8.02
N ALA A 77 -4.04 -1.08 -8.53
CA ALA A 77 -4.87 0.10 -8.74
C ALA A 77 -5.03 0.34 -10.23
N ARG A 78 -6.22 0.77 -10.61
CA ARG A 78 -6.51 1.15 -11.99
C ARG A 78 -7.35 2.42 -12.01
N ARG A 79 -7.18 3.19 -13.06
CA ARG A 79 -7.97 4.37 -13.31
C ARG A 79 -9.32 3.96 -13.89
N VAL A 80 -10.37 4.52 -13.36
CA VAL A 80 -11.75 4.19 -13.78
C VAL A 80 -12.27 5.19 -14.81
#